data_4259932b374180f2b01af2423f27023c
#
_entry.id   4259932b374180f2b01af2423f27023c
#
_cell.length_a   1.000
_cell.length_b   1.000
_cell.length_c   1.000
_cell.angle_alpha   90.00
_cell.angle_beta   90.00
_cell.angle_gamma   90.00
#
_symmetry.space_group_name_H-M   'P 1'
#
loop_
_entity.id
_entity.type
_entity.pdbx_description
1 polymer ?
#
loop_
_entity_poly.entity_id
_entity_poly.type
_entity_poly.pdbx_seq_one_letter_code
_entity_poly.pdbx_strand_id
1 'polypeptide(L)'
;MLAVWAEMNLVLADEFRDGNVPAQMEPRRVAQRAFAVLPSTVREYYYRGDSACHESGLVNWLRDEQRPGGPPGRIGFAISARMSAALHTAIQAVPEPEWESYGVPPAAEIRECAEVPFVPGEKSEKKDAQPLRYVAIRLRKQQGELFEDGSRGRHFAVLTNRWELKAARLIEWHREKAGTVEMVPDVVKNELGGGVLPSKYFGAKAAWLRLAVISHNVLTALKRLALPPELLTARPKRLRFLIFNTPGRLVHHARRWRLRLAAVAEWIAVYREGLRLLPLPT
;
A
#
# COMPACT_ATOMS: atom_id res chain seq x y z
N MET A 1 0.52 -2.15 11.23
CA MET A 1 0.24 -2.61 9.83
C MET A 1 -0.89 -1.79 9.26
N LEU A 2 -0.85 -1.45 7.97
CA LEU A 2 -1.93 -0.73 7.28
C LEU A 2 -2.32 -1.51 6.02
N ALA A 3 -3.61 -1.61 5.74
CA ALA A 3 -4.13 -2.09 4.46
C ALA A 3 -4.78 -0.92 3.73
N VAL A 4 -4.34 -0.67 2.50
CA VAL A 4 -4.69 0.51 1.71
C VAL A 4 -5.41 0.07 0.44
N TRP A 5 -6.52 0.70 0.13
CA TRP A 5 -7.14 0.64 -1.18
C TRP A 5 -6.39 1.58 -2.12
N ALA A 6 -5.57 1.01 -2.99
CA ALA A 6 -4.60 1.77 -3.79
C ALA A 6 -5.26 2.80 -4.72
N GLU A 7 -6.32 2.42 -5.44
CA GLU A 7 -7.03 3.28 -6.40
C GLU A 7 -7.71 4.46 -5.71
N MET A 8 -8.16 4.27 -4.48
CA MET A 8 -8.83 5.31 -3.69
C MET A 8 -7.89 6.07 -2.76
N ASN A 9 -6.69 5.54 -2.53
CA ASN A 9 -5.74 6.06 -1.53
C ASN A 9 -6.36 6.14 -0.12
N LEU A 10 -7.17 5.15 0.25
CA LEU A 10 -7.84 5.04 1.54
C LEU A 10 -7.26 3.91 2.37
N VAL A 11 -7.06 4.13 3.65
CA VAL A 11 -6.73 3.06 4.60
C VAL A 11 -8.02 2.36 4.99
N LEU A 12 -8.14 1.09 4.64
CA LEU A 12 -9.31 0.26 4.94
C LEU A 12 -9.22 -0.43 6.30
N ALA A 13 -8.01 -0.81 6.71
CA ALA A 13 -7.77 -1.40 8.01
C ALA A 13 -6.42 -0.98 8.55
N ASP A 14 -6.36 -0.77 9.86
CA ASP A 14 -5.14 -0.49 10.61
C ASP A 14 -4.98 -1.46 11.77
N GLU A 15 -3.74 -1.73 12.13
CA GLU A 15 -3.40 -2.45 13.35
C GLU A 15 -2.15 -1.84 13.97
N PHE A 16 -2.30 -1.31 15.18
CA PHE A 16 -1.18 -0.89 16.03
C PHE A 16 -0.64 -2.12 16.75
N ARG A 17 0.65 -2.35 16.67
CA ARG A 17 1.34 -3.50 17.29
C ARG A 17 2.38 -3.02 18.27
N ASP A 18 2.63 -3.81 19.29
CA ASP A 18 3.74 -3.58 20.19
C ASP A 18 5.08 -3.83 19.48
N GLY A 19 6.15 -3.18 19.93
CA GLY A 19 7.45 -3.24 19.27
C GLY A 19 8.10 -4.62 19.25
N ASN A 20 7.68 -5.52 20.14
CA ASN A 20 8.15 -6.92 20.20
C ASN A 20 7.36 -7.89 19.31
N VAL A 21 6.26 -7.43 18.67
CA VAL A 21 5.44 -8.27 17.78
C VAL A 21 6.08 -8.34 16.40
N PRO A 22 6.39 -9.55 15.88
CA PRO A 22 6.93 -9.71 14.55
C PRO A 22 6.02 -9.12 13.48
N ALA A 23 6.61 -8.49 12.45
CA ALA A 23 5.84 -7.85 11.37
C ALA A 23 4.91 -8.82 10.63
N GLN A 24 5.29 -10.10 10.55
CA GLN A 24 4.53 -11.17 9.91
C GLN A 24 3.45 -11.83 10.78
N MET A 25 3.23 -11.36 12.02
CA MET A 25 2.20 -11.96 12.86
C MET A 25 0.80 -11.60 12.33
N GLU A 26 0.02 -12.61 12.00
CA GLU A 26 -1.39 -12.54 11.59
C GLU A 26 -1.76 -11.45 10.56
N PRO A 27 -1.02 -11.30 9.43
CA PRO A 27 -1.38 -10.33 8.41
C PRO A 27 -2.75 -10.61 7.78
N ARG A 28 -3.22 -11.88 7.82
CA ARG A 28 -4.54 -12.30 7.36
C ARG A 28 -5.65 -11.53 8.05
N ARG A 29 -5.58 -11.28 9.36
CA ARG A 29 -6.61 -10.55 10.11
C ARG A 29 -6.81 -9.13 9.59
N VAL A 30 -5.72 -8.44 9.23
CA VAL A 30 -5.77 -7.09 8.65
C VAL A 30 -6.35 -7.13 7.23
N ALA A 31 -5.96 -8.12 6.42
CA ALA A 31 -6.50 -8.32 5.09
C ALA A 31 -8.02 -8.60 5.13
N GLN A 32 -8.47 -9.51 5.99
CA GLN A 32 -9.90 -9.81 6.17
C GLN A 32 -10.72 -8.56 6.52
N ARG A 33 -10.24 -7.75 7.48
CA ARG A 33 -10.90 -6.50 7.86
C ARG A 33 -10.93 -5.49 6.72
N ALA A 34 -9.88 -5.42 5.91
CA ALA A 34 -9.83 -4.54 4.75
C ALA A 34 -10.82 -4.96 3.66
N PHE A 35 -10.88 -6.24 3.33
CA PHE A 35 -11.82 -6.74 2.33
C PHE A 35 -13.28 -6.61 2.79
N ALA A 36 -13.55 -6.76 4.08
CA ALA A 36 -14.90 -6.70 4.64
C ALA A 36 -15.56 -5.30 4.53
N VAL A 37 -14.78 -4.23 4.39
CA VAL A 37 -15.30 -2.86 4.27
C VAL A 37 -15.37 -2.35 2.82
N LEU A 38 -14.98 -3.18 1.85
CA LEU A 38 -15.11 -2.81 0.44
C LEU A 38 -16.58 -2.76 0.03
N PRO A 39 -16.97 -1.80 -0.82
CA PRO A 39 -18.33 -1.72 -1.35
C PRO A 39 -18.72 -2.98 -2.14
N SER A 40 -20.00 -3.35 -2.10
CA SER A 40 -20.54 -4.48 -2.87
C SER A 40 -20.46 -4.30 -4.39
N THR A 41 -20.15 -3.11 -4.86
CA THR A 41 -19.93 -2.79 -6.28
C THR A 41 -18.56 -3.25 -6.79
N VAL A 42 -17.60 -3.56 -5.89
CA VAL A 42 -16.29 -4.11 -6.29
C VAL A 42 -16.49 -5.51 -6.84
N ARG A 43 -15.93 -5.77 -8.04
CA ARG A 43 -16.08 -7.04 -8.77
C ARG A 43 -14.79 -7.84 -8.83
N GLU A 44 -13.64 -7.16 -8.84
CA GLU A 44 -12.33 -7.78 -8.95
C GLU A 44 -11.49 -7.42 -7.74
N TYR A 45 -10.80 -8.40 -7.21
CA TYR A 45 -10.02 -8.27 -5.99
C TYR A 45 -8.57 -8.60 -6.24
N TYR A 46 -7.70 -7.66 -5.84
CA TYR A 46 -6.27 -7.82 -5.96
C TYR A 46 -5.58 -7.50 -4.62
N TYR A 47 -4.51 -8.22 -4.34
CA TYR A 47 -3.73 -8.02 -3.13
C TYR A 47 -2.24 -7.88 -3.46
N ARG A 48 -1.60 -6.85 -2.93
CA ARG A 48 -0.14 -6.67 -3.03
C ARG A 48 0.42 -6.51 -1.63
N GLY A 49 1.43 -7.32 -1.30
CA GLY A 49 2.07 -7.32 0.02
C GLY A 49 3.59 -7.21 -0.06
N ASP A 50 4.18 -6.75 1.02
CA ASP A 50 5.62 -6.86 1.26
C ASP A 50 5.98 -8.26 1.84
N SER A 51 7.23 -8.45 2.23
CA SER A 51 7.70 -9.72 2.78
C SER A 51 7.11 -10.07 4.15
N ALA A 52 6.54 -9.11 4.87
CA ALA A 52 5.81 -9.37 6.10
C ALA A 52 4.47 -10.11 5.83
N CYS A 53 3.95 -9.95 4.61
CA CYS A 53 2.75 -10.65 4.15
C CYS A 53 3.04 -12.06 3.60
N HIS A 54 4.30 -12.46 3.45
CA HIS A 54 4.69 -13.82 3.05
C HIS A 54 4.55 -14.78 4.22
N GLU A 55 3.31 -15.07 4.58
CA GLU A 55 2.90 -15.91 5.69
C GLU A 55 1.85 -16.93 5.20
N SER A 56 2.01 -18.20 5.57
CA SER A 56 1.22 -19.31 5.04
C SER A 56 -0.28 -19.17 5.26
N GLY A 57 -0.70 -18.66 6.42
CA GLY A 57 -2.11 -18.46 6.74
C GLY A 57 -2.78 -17.42 5.86
N LEU A 58 -2.07 -16.32 5.53
CA LEU A 58 -2.55 -15.32 4.58
C LEU A 58 -2.55 -15.87 3.15
N VAL A 59 -1.44 -16.48 2.71
CA VAL A 59 -1.32 -17.01 1.35
C VAL A 59 -2.38 -18.06 1.06
N ASN A 60 -2.59 -19.01 1.98
CA ASN A 60 -3.63 -20.03 1.84
C ASN A 60 -5.04 -19.43 1.84
N TRP A 61 -5.28 -18.39 2.64
CA TRP A 61 -6.56 -17.69 2.64
C TRP A 61 -6.79 -16.93 1.32
N LEU A 62 -5.78 -16.29 0.76
CA LEU A 62 -5.88 -15.59 -0.54
C LEU A 62 -6.14 -16.55 -1.72
N ARG A 63 -5.63 -17.79 -1.65
CA ARG A 63 -5.82 -18.84 -2.68
C ARG A 63 -7.20 -19.49 -2.62
N ASP A 64 -7.81 -19.53 -1.46
CA ASP A 64 -9.06 -20.24 -1.23
C ASP A 64 -10.22 -19.41 -1.80
N GLU A 65 -10.79 -19.82 -2.92
CA GLU A 65 -11.92 -19.12 -3.54
C GLU A 65 -13.21 -19.17 -2.71
N GLN A 66 -13.29 -20.11 -1.75
CA GLN A 66 -14.38 -20.26 -0.78
C GLN A 66 -13.99 -19.77 0.62
N ARG A 67 -13.00 -18.90 0.71
CA ARG A 67 -12.39 -18.42 1.96
C ARG A 67 -13.41 -17.88 2.97
N PRO A 68 -13.29 -18.26 4.24
CA PRO A 68 -14.13 -17.68 5.29
C PRO A 68 -13.72 -16.23 5.60
N GLY A 69 -14.71 -15.36 5.81
CA GLY A 69 -14.46 -13.97 6.22
C GLY A 69 -13.77 -13.09 5.18
N GLY A 70 -14.08 -13.32 3.90
CA GLY A 70 -13.58 -12.53 2.78
C GLY A 70 -14.49 -12.58 1.56
N PRO A 71 -14.16 -11.88 0.47
CA PRO A 71 -14.94 -11.93 -0.75
C PRO A 71 -14.86 -13.31 -1.38
N PRO A 72 -15.95 -13.81 -1.98
CA PRO A 72 -15.92 -15.06 -2.73
C PRO A 72 -15.16 -14.92 -4.04
N GLY A 73 -14.72 -16.06 -4.58
CA GLY A 73 -14.05 -16.12 -5.87
C GLY A 73 -12.55 -15.77 -5.78
N ARG A 74 -11.94 -15.52 -6.93
CA ARG A 74 -10.50 -15.33 -7.05
C ARG A 74 -10.05 -13.97 -6.50
N ILE A 75 -8.98 -13.98 -5.68
CA ILE A 75 -8.18 -12.79 -5.40
C ILE A 75 -6.84 -12.96 -6.12
N GLY A 76 -6.54 -12.08 -7.08
CA GLY A 76 -5.23 -12.04 -7.71
C GLY A 76 -4.21 -11.39 -6.76
N PHE A 77 -3.08 -12.05 -6.47
CA PHE A 77 -2.13 -11.46 -5.54
C PHE A 77 -0.69 -11.54 -6.02
N ALA A 78 0.14 -10.61 -5.47
CA ALA A 78 1.59 -10.65 -5.54
C ALA A 78 2.19 -10.19 -4.19
N ILE A 79 3.05 -11.01 -3.63
CA ILE A 79 3.67 -10.79 -2.32
C ILE A 79 5.19 -10.93 -2.48
N SER A 80 5.95 -9.96 -1.97
CA SER A 80 7.41 -10.10 -1.91
C SER A 80 7.76 -11.33 -1.08
N ALA A 81 8.46 -12.29 -1.68
CA ALA A 81 8.82 -13.51 -1.00
C ALA A 81 9.89 -13.27 0.08
N ARG A 82 9.78 -13.96 1.18
CA ARG A 82 10.83 -14.05 2.17
C ARG A 82 11.94 -14.94 1.65
N MET A 83 13.15 -14.42 1.53
CA MET A 83 14.28 -15.18 1.02
C MET A 83 14.71 -16.22 2.05
N SER A 84 14.46 -17.50 1.74
CA SER A 84 15.02 -18.64 2.46
C SER A 84 16.25 -19.16 1.73
N ALA A 85 17.09 -19.94 2.40
CA ALA A 85 18.24 -20.58 1.75
C ALA A 85 17.79 -21.47 0.56
N ALA A 86 16.71 -22.23 0.70
CA ALA A 86 16.17 -23.06 -0.36
C ALA A 86 15.69 -22.24 -1.58
N LEU A 87 14.97 -21.13 -1.35
CA LEU A 87 14.55 -20.24 -2.44
C LEU A 87 15.75 -19.58 -3.12
N HIS A 88 16.76 -19.17 -2.34
CA HIS A 88 17.98 -18.59 -2.89
C HIS A 88 18.73 -19.59 -3.76
N THR A 89 18.85 -20.84 -3.32
CA THR A 89 19.46 -21.91 -4.13
C THR A 89 18.67 -22.17 -5.42
N ALA A 90 17.33 -22.20 -5.36
CA ALA A 90 16.49 -22.35 -6.53
C ALA A 90 16.67 -21.19 -7.54
N ILE A 91 16.79 -19.97 -7.06
CA ILE A 91 17.06 -18.79 -7.91
C ILE A 91 18.44 -18.88 -8.57
N GLN A 92 19.45 -19.33 -7.84
CA GLN A 92 20.81 -19.49 -8.39
C GLN A 92 20.89 -20.61 -9.43
N ALA A 93 19.99 -21.58 -9.38
CA ALA A 93 19.90 -22.67 -10.34
C ALA A 93 19.19 -22.30 -11.65
N VAL A 94 18.58 -21.11 -11.74
CA VAL A 94 17.91 -20.62 -12.97
C VAL A 94 18.97 -20.39 -14.04
N PRO A 95 18.85 -21.03 -15.23
CA PRO A 95 19.79 -20.85 -16.34
C PRO A 95 19.86 -19.39 -16.83
N GLU A 96 21.05 -18.94 -17.22
CA GLU A 96 21.24 -17.57 -17.73
C GLU A 96 20.30 -17.19 -18.90
N PRO A 97 19.98 -18.05 -19.87
CA PRO A 97 19.06 -17.71 -20.95
C PRO A 97 17.60 -17.47 -20.52
N GLU A 98 17.21 -17.89 -19.32
CA GLU A 98 15.84 -17.69 -18.79
C GLU A 98 15.67 -16.32 -18.12
N TRP A 99 16.75 -15.58 -17.94
CA TRP A 99 16.68 -14.23 -17.37
C TRP A 99 16.33 -13.21 -18.45
N GLU A 100 15.20 -12.54 -18.28
CA GLU A 100 14.69 -11.48 -19.15
C GLU A 100 14.84 -10.10 -18.50
N SER A 101 15.31 -9.12 -19.26
CA SER A 101 15.34 -7.73 -18.79
C SER A 101 13.92 -7.19 -18.64
N TYR A 102 13.69 -6.35 -17.60
CA TYR A 102 12.39 -5.72 -17.39
C TYR A 102 12.50 -4.26 -16.93
N GLY A 103 11.48 -3.46 -17.30
CA GLY A 103 11.40 -2.05 -16.94
C GLY A 103 12.51 -1.21 -17.55
N VAL A 104 12.59 0.04 -17.12
CA VAL A 104 13.70 0.96 -17.47
C VAL A 104 14.58 1.11 -16.22
N PRO A 105 15.75 0.42 -16.16
CA PRO A 105 16.62 0.53 -15.02
C PRO A 105 17.33 1.91 -14.97
N PRO A 106 17.77 2.38 -13.80
CA PRO A 106 18.73 3.45 -13.70
C PRO A 106 20.00 3.13 -14.50
N ALA A 107 20.70 4.13 -15.01
CA ALA A 107 21.84 3.99 -15.93
C ALA A 107 22.96 3.06 -15.45
N ALA A 108 23.05 2.75 -14.15
CA ALA A 108 24.08 1.91 -13.56
C ALA A 108 23.60 0.51 -13.15
N GLU A 109 22.32 0.16 -13.38
CA GLU A 109 21.74 -1.12 -12.97
C GLU A 109 21.26 -1.95 -14.16
N ILE A 110 21.36 -3.26 -14.03
CA ILE A 110 20.69 -4.25 -14.88
C ILE A 110 19.62 -4.90 -14.04
N ARG A 111 18.39 -4.93 -14.55
CA ARG A 111 17.22 -5.55 -13.89
C ARG A 111 16.70 -6.68 -14.74
N GLU A 112 16.70 -7.86 -14.16
CA GLU A 112 16.27 -9.07 -14.82
C GLU A 112 15.26 -9.82 -13.96
N CYS A 113 14.40 -10.59 -14.60
CA CYS A 113 13.45 -11.47 -13.95
C CYS A 113 13.43 -12.84 -14.63
N ALA A 114 13.07 -13.86 -13.85
CA ALA A 114 12.92 -15.23 -14.35
C ALA A 114 11.89 -15.99 -13.52
N GLU A 115 11.30 -17.01 -14.12
CA GLU A 115 10.48 -17.99 -13.40
C GLU A 115 11.36 -18.87 -12.53
N VAL A 116 10.90 -19.19 -11.32
CA VAL A 116 11.64 -20.08 -10.44
C VAL A 116 10.81 -21.30 -10.12
N PRO A 117 11.26 -22.51 -10.47
CA PRO A 117 10.60 -23.74 -10.09
C PRO A 117 10.82 -24.02 -8.59
N PHE A 118 10.12 -23.29 -7.74
CA PHE A 118 10.22 -23.42 -6.30
C PHE A 118 8.87 -23.79 -5.71
N VAL A 119 8.86 -24.85 -4.92
CA VAL A 119 7.73 -25.26 -4.11
C VAL A 119 8.13 -25.05 -2.66
N PRO A 120 7.43 -24.17 -1.91
CA PRO A 120 7.66 -24.07 -0.47
C PRO A 120 7.32 -25.38 0.20
N GLY A 121 7.92 -25.66 1.35
CA GLY A 121 7.78 -26.93 2.06
C GLY A 121 6.31 -27.38 2.20
N GLU A 122 6.06 -28.67 2.13
CA GLU A 122 4.75 -29.34 2.06
C GLU A 122 3.69 -28.85 3.07
N LYS A 123 4.12 -28.29 4.19
CA LYS A 123 3.24 -27.77 5.25
C LYS A 123 2.54 -26.46 4.87
N SER A 124 2.98 -25.75 3.86
CA SER A 124 2.44 -24.46 3.43
C SER A 124 1.47 -24.56 2.27
N GLU A 125 1.30 -25.72 1.63
CA GLU A 125 0.42 -25.90 0.49
C GLU A 125 -0.79 -26.81 0.82
N LYS A 126 -1.99 -26.32 0.49
CA LYS A 126 -3.18 -27.19 0.43
C LYS A 126 -3.04 -28.07 -0.82
N LYS A 127 -3.22 -29.39 -0.66
CA LYS A 127 -3.12 -30.37 -1.77
C LYS A 127 -4.00 -30.07 -2.97
N ASP A 128 -5.17 -29.45 -2.75
CA ASP A 128 -6.18 -29.16 -3.77
C ASP A 128 -6.15 -27.70 -4.24
N ALA A 129 -5.19 -26.90 -3.81
CA ALA A 129 -5.11 -25.51 -4.18
C ALA A 129 -4.38 -25.34 -5.52
N GLN A 130 -4.75 -24.31 -6.29
CA GLN A 130 -4.04 -23.87 -7.49
C GLN A 130 -2.54 -23.69 -7.19
N PRO A 131 -1.62 -24.12 -8.08
CA PRO A 131 -0.20 -23.95 -7.85
C PRO A 131 0.18 -22.48 -7.69
N LEU A 132 1.21 -22.24 -6.89
CA LEU A 132 1.81 -20.93 -6.72
C LEU A 132 3.00 -20.75 -7.65
N ARG A 133 3.23 -19.51 -8.04
CA ARG A 133 4.28 -19.10 -8.96
C ARG A 133 5.26 -18.19 -8.24
N TYR A 134 6.54 -18.45 -8.39
CA TYR A 134 7.61 -17.59 -7.92
C TYR A 134 8.32 -16.95 -9.11
N VAL A 135 8.42 -15.64 -9.10
CA VAL A 135 9.19 -14.88 -10.09
C VAL A 135 10.38 -14.24 -9.38
N ALA A 136 11.58 -14.64 -9.77
CA ALA A 136 12.80 -14.05 -9.25
C ALA A 136 13.09 -12.70 -9.91
N ILE A 137 13.75 -11.85 -9.15
CA ILE A 137 14.28 -10.55 -9.58
C ILE A 137 15.76 -10.57 -9.27
N ARG A 138 16.58 -10.27 -10.28
CA ARG A 138 18.02 -10.11 -10.14
C ARG A 138 18.41 -8.67 -10.48
N LEU A 139 19.11 -8.03 -9.55
CA LEU A 139 19.71 -6.72 -9.77
C LEU A 139 21.23 -6.91 -9.89
N ARG A 140 21.82 -6.40 -10.94
CA ARG A 140 23.29 -6.35 -11.15
C ARG A 140 23.69 -4.93 -11.46
N LYS A 141 24.91 -4.55 -11.10
CA LYS A 141 25.50 -3.31 -11.59
C LYS A 141 26.11 -3.52 -12.97
N GLN A 142 26.07 -2.47 -13.78
CA GLN A 142 26.76 -2.48 -15.07
C GLN A 142 28.29 -2.60 -14.85
N GLN A 143 28.99 -3.13 -15.85
CA GLN A 143 30.45 -3.28 -15.85
C GLN A 143 31.03 -4.19 -14.75
N GLY A 144 30.22 -5.02 -14.10
CA GLY A 144 30.69 -5.96 -13.07
C GLY A 144 31.07 -5.32 -11.74
N GLU A 145 30.68 -4.07 -11.51
CA GLU A 145 30.84 -3.41 -10.23
C GLU A 145 30.11 -4.18 -9.10
N LEU A 146 30.68 -4.16 -7.92
CA LEU A 146 30.07 -4.75 -6.72
C LEU A 146 29.10 -3.78 -6.05
N PHE A 147 28.11 -4.31 -5.37
CA PHE A 147 27.31 -3.55 -4.43
C PHE A 147 28.13 -3.17 -3.19
N GLU A 148 27.66 -2.21 -2.39
CA GLU A 148 28.35 -1.75 -1.17
C GLU A 148 28.67 -2.89 -0.19
N ASP A 149 27.88 -3.97 -0.20
CA ASP A 149 28.08 -5.18 0.59
C ASP A 149 29.04 -6.20 -0.05
N GLY A 150 29.69 -5.84 -1.17
CA GLY A 150 30.60 -6.70 -1.91
C GLY A 150 29.93 -7.77 -2.78
N SER A 151 28.60 -7.81 -2.86
CA SER A 151 27.87 -8.77 -3.69
C SER A 151 27.88 -8.37 -5.17
N ARG A 152 27.92 -9.38 -6.06
CA ARG A 152 27.81 -9.19 -7.53
C ARG A 152 26.38 -9.01 -8.00
N GLY A 153 25.41 -9.38 -7.20
CA GLY A 153 24.00 -9.29 -7.54
C GLY A 153 23.12 -9.44 -6.31
N ARG A 154 21.96 -8.78 -6.34
CA ARG A 154 20.92 -8.90 -5.32
C ARG A 154 19.75 -9.65 -5.88
N HIS A 155 19.27 -10.64 -5.15
CA HIS A 155 18.16 -11.48 -5.54
C HIS A 155 16.95 -11.22 -4.65
N PHE A 156 15.79 -11.14 -5.27
CA PHE A 156 14.48 -11.06 -4.63
C PHE A 156 13.53 -12.02 -5.34
N ALA A 157 12.37 -12.26 -4.76
CA ALA A 157 11.33 -13.00 -5.44
C ALA A 157 9.95 -12.47 -5.10
N VAL A 158 9.00 -12.69 -5.99
CA VAL A 158 7.58 -12.39 -5.82
C VAL A 158 6.79 -13.67 -5.94
N LEU A 159 5.99 -13.96 -4.91
CA LEU A 159 5.01 -15.04 -4.90
C LEU A 159 3.69 -14.55 -5.46
N THR A 160 3.05 -15.33 -6.34
CA THR A 160 1.82 -14.93 -7.01
C THR A 160 0.94 -16.12 -7.41
N ASN A 161 -0.34 -15.85 -7.65
CA ASN A 161 -1.26 -16.73 -8.36
C ASN A 161 -1.70 -16.15 -9.72
N ARG A 162 -1.06 -15.07 -10.18
CA ARG A 162 -1.39 -14.39 -11.43
C ARG A 162 -0.60 -14.97 -12.59
N TRP A 163 -1.05 -16.11 -13.09
CA TRP A 163 -0.43 -16.82 -14.22
C TRP A 163 -0.66 -16.13 -15.56
N GLU A 164 -1.69 -15.29 -15.66
CA GLU A 164 -2.05 -14.55 -16.86
C GLU A 164 -1.06 -13.42 -17.21
N LEU A 165 -0.23 -13.00 -16.27
CA LEU A 165 0.76 -11.96 -16.50
C LEU A 165 2.13 -12.56 -16.82
N LYS A 166 2.83 -12.00 -17.82
CA LYS A 166 4.27 -12.24 -18.00
C LYS A 166 5.06 -11.77 -16.79
N ALA A 167 6.20 -12.41 -16.50
CA ALA A 167 7.04 -12.13 -15.33
C ALA A 167 7.37 -10.63 -15.18
N ALA A 168 7.84 -9.99 -16.25
CA ALA A 168 8.14 -8.55 -16.24
C ALA A 168 6.92 -7.70 -15.85
N ARG A 169 5.75 -7.95 -16.45
CA ARG A 169 4.53 -7.19 -16.15
C ARG A 169 4.02 -7.42 -14.74
N LEU A 170 4.16 -8.65 -14.22
CA LEU A 170 3.84 -8.95 -12.83
C LEU A 170 4.69 -8.11 -11.86
N ILE A 171 5.99 -8.04 -12.11
CA ILE A 171 6.91 -7.28 -11.26
C ILE A 171 6.62 -5.78 -11.33
N GLU A 172 6.35 -5.24 -12.52
CA GLU A 172 5.92 -3.85 -12.67
C GLU A 172 4.67 -3.57 -11.86
N TRP A 173 3.63 -4.37 -12.04
CA TRP A 173 2.39 -4.25 -11.27
C TRP A 173 2.63 -4.37 -9.75
N HIS A 174 3.46 -5.32 -9.32
CA HIS A 174 3.80 -5.44 -7.90
C HIS A 174 4.55 -4.21 -7.38
N ARG A 175 5.41 -3.60 -8.18
CA ARG A 175 6.17 -2.40 -7.82
C ARG A 175 5.36 -1.12 -7.78
N GLU A 176 4.25 -1.03 -8.49
CA GLU A 176 3.33 0.13 -8.41
C GLU A 176 2.86 0.42 -6.97
N LYS A 177 2.96 -0.56 -6.05
CA LYS A 177 2.69 -0.34 -4.63
C LYS A 177 3.63 0.69 -3.98
N ALA A 178 4.88 0.79 -4.43
CA ALA A 178 5.87 1.72 -3.87
C ALA A 178 5.44 3.19 -3.99
N GLY A 179 4.78 3.55 -5.09
CA GLY A 179 4.27 4.91 -5.30
C GLY A 179 2.97 5.25 -4.56
N THR A 180 2.27 4.26 -4.00
CA THR A 180 0.96 4.45 -3.36
C THR A 180 0.97 4.01 -1.90
N VAL A 181 1.20 2.73 -1.66
CA VAL A 181 1.09 2.13 -0.32
C VAL A 181 2.19 2.65 0.62
N GLU A 182 3.40 2.90 0.12
CA GLU A 182 4.50 3.41 0.95
C GLU A 182 4.34 4.89 1.32
N MET A 183 3.66 5.68 0.48
CA MET A 183 3.36 7.09 0.79
C MET A 183 2.39 7.25 1.96
N VAL A 184 1.43 6.34 2.13
CA VAL A 184 0.42 6.46 3.19
C VAL A 184 1.03 6.37 4.58
N PRO A 185 1.88 5.37 4.91
CA PRO A 185 2.58 5.33 6.19
C PRO A 185 3.46 6.56 6.44
N ASP A 186 4.13 7.09 5.41
CA ASP A 186 4.94 8.29 5.53
C ASP A 186 4.07 9.51 5.90
N VAL A 187 2.97 9.73 5.20
CA VAL A 187 2.03 10.82 5.49
C VAL A 187 1.44 10.67 6.89
N VAL A 188 0.96 9.48 7.25
CA VAL A 188 0.37 9.22 8.57
C VAL A 188 1.38 9.47 9.69
N LYS A 189 2.62 9.00 9.54
CA LYS A 189 3.67 9.15 10.56
C LYS A 189 4.19 10.56 10.66
N ASN A 190 4.55 11.17 9.53
CA ASN A 190 5.37 12.37 9.49
C ASN A 190 4.57 13.67 9.34
N GLU A 191 3.35 13.62 8.79
CA GLU A 191 2.53 14.83 8.59
C GLU A 191 1.25 14.88 9.41
N LEU A 192 0.72 13.71 9.83
CA LEU A 192 -0.49 13.62 10.66
C LEU A 192 -0.21 13.23 12.11
N GLY A 193 1.06 13.22 12.50
CA GLY A 193 1.47 13.01 13.89
C GLY A 193 1.43 11.56 14.37
N GLY A 194 1.13 10.58 13.49
CA GLY A 194 1.06 9.17 13.85
C GLY A 194 2.39 8.55 14.29
N GLY A 195 3.52 9.19 13.97
CA GLY A 195 4.86 8.77 14.39
C GLY A 195 5.30 9.30 15.76
N VAL A 196 4.62 10.34 16.28
CA VAL A 196 4.92 10.93 17.60
C VAL A 196 3.84 10.47 18.58
N LEU A 197 4.16 9.46 19.39
CA LEU A 197 3.21 8.84 20.29
C LEU A 197 3.13 9.64 21.61
N PRO A 198 1.96 10.22 21.95
CA PRO A 198 1.83 11.19 23.06
C PRO A 198 1.77 10.54 24.44
N SER A 199 1.77 9.21 24.54
CA SER A 199 1.56 8.48 25.78
C SER A 199 2.44 7.23 25.86
N LYS A 200 2.71 6.75 27.09
CA LYS A 200 3.32 5.46 27.34
C LYS A 200 2.35 4.27 27.23
N TYR A 201 1.05 4.53 27.30
CA TYR A 201 0.02 3.47 27.30
C TYR A 201 -0.27 2.96 25.90
N PHE A 202 -0.27 1.66 25.71
CA PHE A 202 -0.50 1.01 24.41
C PHE A 202 -1.82 1.42 23.77
N GLY A 203 -2.92 1.38 24.52
CA GLY A 203 -4.25 1.77 24.01
C GLY A 203 -4.33 3.22 23.55
N ALA A 204 -3.69 4.14 24.28
CA ALA A 204 -3.64 5.55 23.88
C ALA A 204 -2.81 5.77 22.59
N LYS A 205 -1.69 5.05 22.45
CA LYS A 205 -0.88 5.05 21.22
C LYS A 205 -1.67 4.51 20.03
N ALA A 206 -2.39 3.40 20.22
CA ALA A 206 -3.25 2.79 19.21
C ALA A 206 -4.38 3.74 18.77
N ALA A 207 -5.03 4.41 19.72
CA ALA A 207 -6.06 5.42 19.44
C ALA A 207 -5.48 6.62 18.66
N TRP A 208 -4.29 7.10 19.05
CA TRP A 208 -3.61 8.20 18.38
C TRP A 208 -3.26 7.87 16.92
N LEU A 209 -2.68 6.67 16.66
CA LEU A 209 -2.44 6.23 15.29
C LEU A 209 -3.74 6.18 14.49
N ARG A 210 -4.82 5.67 15.08
CA ARG A 210 -6.13 5.58 14.42
C ARG A 210 -6.71 6.94 14.07
N LEU A 211 -6.54 7.95 14.92
CA LEU A 211 -6.92 9.33 14.61
C LEU A 211 -6.14 9.88 13.42
N ALA A 212 -4.84 9.60 13.33
CA ALA A 212 -4.03 9.98 12.17
C ALA A 212 -4.50 9.28 10.88
N VAL A 213 -4.89 8.00 10.96
CA VAL A 213 -5.46 7.24 9.84
C VAL A 213 -6.82 7.82 9.42
N ILE A 214 -7.70 8.13 10.36
CA ILE A 214 -8.99 8.78 10.08
C ILE A 214 -8.76 10.13 9.39
N SER A 215 -7.83 10.94 9.90
CA SER A 215 -7.47 12.23 9.30
C SER A 215 -6.98 12.07 7.86
N HIS A 216 -6.16 11.04 7.58
CA HIS A 216 -5.73 10.73 6.22
C HIS A 216 -6.92 10.42 5.30
N ASN A 217 -7.85 9.58 5.74
CA ASN A 217 -9.02 9.20 4.95
C ASN A 217 -9.95 10.39 4.71
N VAL A 218 -10.20 11.21 5.73
CA VAL A 218 -11.01 12.44 5.61
C VAL A 218 -10.38 13.42 4.63
N LEU A 219 -9.07 13.66 4.72
CA LEU A 219 -8.35 14.52 3.77
C LEU A 219 -8.37 13.94 2.34
N THR A 220 -8.29 12.64 2.20
CA THR A 220 -8.38 11.97 0.89
C THR A 220 -9.78 12.12 0.30
N ALA A 221 -10.84 11.93 1.09
CA ALA A 221 -12.22 12.19 0.67
C ALA A 221 -12.43 13.65 0.30
N LEU A 222 -11.98 14.59 1.12
CA LEU A 222 -12.04 16.03 0.83
C LEU A 222 -11.38 16.36 -0.52
N LYS A 223 -10.18 15.86 -0.77
CA LYS A 223 -9.48 16.08 -2.04
C LYS A 223 -10.28 15.60 -3.24
N ARG A 224 -10.90 14.42 -3.14
CA ARG A 224 -11.65 13.82 -4.23
C ARG A 224 -13.01 14.45 -4.48
N LEU A 225 -13.67 14.91 -3.43
CA LEU A 225 -15.05 15.40 -3.50
C LEU A 225 -15.16 16.91 -3.68
N ALA A 226 -14.18 17.67 -3.20
CA ALA A 226 -14.33 19.12 -3.07
C ALA A 226 -13.13 19.94 -3.57
N LEU A 227 -12.02 19.31 -3.93
CA LEU A 227 -10.84 20.05 -4.39
C LEU A 227 -10.54 19.77 -5.87
N PRO A 228 -9.87 20.72 -6.55
CA PRO A 228 -9.52 20.55 -7.97
C PRO A 228 -8.46 19.45 -8.15
N PRO A 229 -8.35 18.90 -9.39
CA PRO A 229 -7.48 17.77 -9.69
C PRO A 229 -6.02 17.97 -9.30
N GLU A 230 -5.51 19.19 -9.36
CA GLU A 230 -4.12 19.55 -9.03
C GLU A 230 -3.79 19.34 -7.54
N LEU A 231 -4.82 19.25 -6.69
CA LEU A 231 -4.68 18.98 -5.27
C LEU A 231 -4.94 17.53 -4.86
N LEU A 232 -5.32 16.66 -5.79
CA LEU A 232 -5.56 15.24 -5.49
C LEU A 232 -4.33 14.54 -4.88
N THR A 233 -3.15 14.90 -5.35
CA THR A 233 -1.87 14.38 -4.84
C THR A 233 -1.25 15.23 -3.73
N ALA A 234 -1.91 16.35 -3.35
CA ALA A 234 -1.37 17.27 -2.35
C ALA A 234 -1.24 16.59 -0.99
N ARG A 235 -0.09 16.75 -0.37
CA ARG A 235 0.20 16.26 0.98
C ARG A 235 -0.50 17.13 2.04
N PRO A 236 -0.80 16.62 3.24
CA PRO A 236 -1.48 17.38 4.31
C PRO A 236 -0.82 18.72 4.64
N LYS A 237 0.50 18.78 4.63
CA LYS A 237 1.26 20.03 4.87
C LYS A 237 0.94 21.11 3.82
N ARG A 238 0.83 20.72 2.55
CA ARG A 238 0.45 21.63 1.46
C ARG A 238 -1.01 22.10 1.59
N LEU A 239 -1.94 21.18 1.91
CA LEU A 239 -3.35 21.52 2.15
C LEU A 239 -3.51 22.46 3.33
N ARG A 240 -2.76 22.23 4.41
CA ARG A 240 -2.75 23.14 5.58
C ARG A 240 -2.35 24.54 5.17
N PHE A 241 -1.30 24.69 4.39
CA PHE A 241 -0.82 25.99 3.91
C PHE A 241 -1.82 26.67 2.99
N LEU A 242 -2.36 25.96 2.01
CA LEU A 242 -3.21 26.54 0.97
C LEU A 242 -4.66 26.81 1.43
N ILE A 243 -5.19 25.97 2.33
CA ILE A 243 -6.62 25.97 2.64
C ILE A 243 -6.87 26.25 4.13
N PHE A 244 -6.26 25.48 5.04
CA PHE A 244 -6.65 25.51 6.45
C PHE A 244 -6.05 26.69 7.23
N ASN A 245 -4.90 27.22 6.84
CA ASN A 245 -4.26 28.36 7.48
C ASN A 245 -4.70 29.71 6.90
N THR A 246 -5.81 29.75 6.17
CA THR A 246 -6.32 31.00 5.63
C THR A 246 -6.83 31.90 6.76
N PRO A 247 -6.31 33.13 6.88
CA PRO A 247 -6.77 34.05 7.90
C PRO A 247 -8.21 34.49 7.64
N GLY A 248 -8.99 34.54 8.70
CA GLY A 248 -10.39 34.94 8.61
C GLY A 248 -10.82 35.79 9.83
N ARG A 249 -11.81 36.64 9.63
CA ARG A 249 -12.44 37.43 10.68
C ARG A 249 -13.89 37.04 10.85
N LEU A 250 -14.27 36.62 12.04
CA LEU A 250 -15.67 36.39 12.39
C LEU A 250 -16.34 37.71 12.74
N VAL A 251 -17.42 38.04 12.04
CA VAL A 251 -18.17 39.26 12.21
C VAL A 251 -19.64 38.93 12.48
N HIS A 252 -20.21 39.48 13.56
CA HIS A 252 -21.65 39.45 13.82
C HIS A 252 -22.31 40.67 13.20
N HIS A 253 -23.17 40.49 12.19
CA HIS A 253 -23.87 41.57 11.53
C HIS A 253 -25.29 41.11 11.14
N ALA A 254 -26.27 41.97 11.37
CA ALA A 254 -27.69 41.69 11.08
C ALA A 254 -28.18 40.36 11.68
N ARG A 255 -27.85 40.08 12.96
CA ARG A 255 -28.20 38.85 13.72
C ARG A 255 -27.63 37.58 13.12
N ARG A 256 -26.61 37.65 12.24
CA ARG A 256 -25.95 36.49 11.61
C ARG A 256 -24.45 36.60 11.80
N TRP A 257 -23.84 35.44 12.07
CA TRP A 257 -22.40 35.31 12.03
C TRP A 257 -21.93 35.18 10.58
N ARG A 258 -20.92 35.96 10.22
CA ARG A 258 -20.28 35.96 8.92
C ARG A 258 -18.78 35.78 9.10
N LEU A 259 -18.23 34.76 8.46
CA LEU A 259 -16.78 34.55 8.36
C LEU A 259 -16.29 35.30 7.10
N ARG A 260 -15.48 36.32 7.29
CA ARG A 260 -14.78 37.00 6.20
C ARG A 260 -13.39 36.41 6.11
N LEU A 261 -13.09 35.75 4.97
CA LEU A 261 -11.78 35.19 4.69
C LEU A 261 -10.96 36.20 3.90
N ALA A 262 -9.64 36.22 4.11
CA ALA A 262 -8.73 36.99 3.28
C ALA A 262 -8.86 36.53 1.82
N ALA A 263 -8.99 37.47 0.90
CA ALA A 263 -9.34 37.23 -0.51
C ALA A 263 -8.21 36.56 -1.34
N VAL A 264 -7.39 35.71 -0.75
CA VAL A 264 -6.16 35.25 -1.40
C VAL A 264 -6.33 33.96 -2.17
N ALA A 265 -7.52 33.35 -2.25
CA ALA A 265 -7.44 32.00 -2.73
C ALA A 265 -8.54 31.62 -3.71
N GLU A 266 -8.17 31.48 -4.96
CA GLU A 266 -8.84 30.64 -5.95
C GLU A 266 -9.29 29.32 -5.35
N TRP A 267 -8.44 28.68 -4.52
CA TRP A 267 -8.69 27.44 -3.82
C TRP A 267 -9.84 27.48 -2.81
N ILE A 268 -10.05 28.62 -2.11
CA ILE A 268 -11.17 28.76 -1.17
C ILE A 268 -12.50 28.85 -1.91
N ALA A 269 -12.52 29.51 -3.05
CA ALA A 269 -13.72 29.56 -3.89
C ALA A 269 -14.09 28.17 -4.40
N VAL A 270 -13.12 27.41 -4.89
CA VAL A 270 -13.30 26.03 -5.37
C VAL A 270 -13.73 25.09 -4.22
N TYR A 271 -13.08 25.19 -3.05
CA TYR A 271 -13.44 24.41 -1.87
C TYR A 271 -14.88 24.70 -1.42
N ARG A 272 -15.26 25.96 -1.37
CA ARG A 272 -16.62 26.37 -0.99
C ARG A 272 -17.66 25.86 -1.99
N GLU A 273 -17.35 25.89 -3.29
CA GLU A 273 -18.24 25.35 -4.32
C GLU A 273 -18.33 23.82 -4.23
N GLY A 274 -17.21 23.13 -4.02
CA GLY A 274 -17.19 21.69 -3.79
C GLY A 274 -18.06 21.27 -2.57
N LEU A 275 -17.99 22.03 -1.46
CA LEU A 275 -18.84 21.78 -0.29
C LEU A 275 -20.34 21.96 -0.55
N ARG A 276 -20.73 22.84 -1.47
CA ARG A 276 -22.14 23.00 -1.86
C ARG A 276 -22.68 21.83 -2.64
N LEU A 277 -21.81 21.12 -3.35
CA LEU A 277 -22.17 19.94 -4.14
C LEU A 277 -22.24 18.68 -3.30
N LEU A 278 -21.72 18.68 -2.06
CA LEU A 278 -21.85 17.55 -1.15
C LEU A 278 -23.26 17.45 -0.61
N PRO A 279 -23.92 16.30 -0.66
CA PRO A 279 -25.20 16.12 0.01
C PRO A 279 -25.00 16.33 1.51
N LEU A 280 -25.69 17.31 2.06
CA LEU A 280 -25.73 17.48 3.51
C LEU A 280 -26.47 16.27 4.10
N PRO A 281 -25.99 15.68 5.19
CA PRO A 281 -26.77 14.66 5.88
C PRO A 281 -28.09 15.29 6.33
N THR A 282 -29.20 14.71 5.89
CA THR A 282 -30.57 15.03 6.31
C THR A 282 -30.80 14.57 7.74
#